data_128dcd1d0f80b2dc62727861204319bd
#
_entry.id   128dcd1d0f80b2dc62727861204319bd
#
_cell.length_a   1.000
_cell.length_b   1.000
_cell.length_c   1.000
_cell.angle_alpha   90.00
_cell.angle_beta   90.00
_cell.angle_gamma   90.00
#
_symmetry.space_group_name_H-M   'P 1'
#
loop_
_entity.id
_entity.type
_entity.pdbx_description
1 polymer ?
#
loop_
_entity_poly.entity_id
_entity_poly.type
_entity_poly.pdbx_seq_one_letter_code
_entity_poly.pdbx_strand_id
1 'polypeptide(L)'
;MTYLAQTITAMVTDENKDFYFVQKDGQTYALDKAEGEHQLGAMVKGFAYADMKQKLRLTTKSQEATLTSFGWGTVTEVRKDLGVFVDTGLPDKQVVVSLDILPEIKDLWPKKGDQLYVKLDVDKKDRIWGIPADPEVFQRLAGPAYDNMQNQQLRAIVYRLKLSGTFVYLPDNNMLGFIHPNERYAEPRLGQVLEARVIGYRSVDRTLNLSLKPRSFEMLENDAQMILTYLESQGGFMTLNDKSSPEDIQAIFGISKGQFKKALGGLMKAGKIKQDSLGTEKIGS
;
A
#
# COMPACT_ATOMS: atom_id res chain seq x y z
N MET A 1 -27.44 20.72 16.18
CA MET A 1 -26.81 19.40 15.93
C MET A 1 -26.12 19.51 14.60
N THR A 2 -24.82 19.34 14.50
CA THR A 2 -24.08 19.43 13.22
C THR A 2 -24.27 18.14 12.44
N TYR A 3 -24.46 18.23 11.13
CA TYR A 3 -24.63 17.08 10.22
C TYR A 3 -23.33 16.67 9.53
N LEU A 4 -22.19 16.75 10.23
CA LEU A 4 -20.89 16.47 9.67
C LEU A 4 -20.72 14.99 9.25
N ALA A 5 -19.95 14.78 8.21
CA ALA A 5 -19.65 13.48 7.61
C ALA A 5 -20.90 12.70 7.14
N GLN A 6 -21.94 13.41 6.74
CA GLN A 6 -23.22 12.86 6.26
C GLN A 6 -23.70 13.58 5.00
N THR A 7 -24.44 12.85 4.18
CA THR A 7 -25.18 13.45 3.06
C THR A 7 -26.47 14.06 3.58
N ILE A 8 -26.69 15.34 3.30
CA ILE A 8 -27.88 16.10 3.67
C ILE A 8 -28.53 16.73 2.44
N THR A 9 -29.77 17.16 2.58
CA THR A 9 -30.43 18.06 1.64
C THR A 9 -30.66 19.39 2.37
N ALA A 10 -30.18 20.49 1.79
CA ALA A 10 -30.22 21.83 2.36
C ALA A 10 -30.75 22.84 1.32
N MET A 11 -31.39 23.91 1.78
CA MET A 11 -31.96 24.95 0.90
C MET A 11 -30.93 26.07 0.68
N VAL A 12 -30.78 26.52 -0.56
CA VAL A 12 -29.98 27.71 -0.90
C VAL A 12 -30.70 28.96 -0.37
N THR A 13 -30.08 29.63 0.60
CA THR A 13 -30.68 30.81 1.25
C THR A 13 -29.97 32.12 0.87
N ASP A 14 -28.71 32.05 0.43
CA ASP A 14 -27.94 33.23 0.07
C ASP A 14 -26.77 32.84 -0.83
N GLU A 15 -26.12 33.83 -1.45
CA GLU A 15 -24.92 33.63 -2.25
C GLU A 15 -23.96 34.82 -2.19
N ASN A 16 -22.69 34.56 -2.45
CA ASN A 16 -21.68 35.58 -2.73
C ASN A 16 -20.96 35.26 -4.05
N LYS A 17 -19.81 35.89 -4.29
CA LYS A 17 -19.01 35.69 -5.51
C LYS A 17 -18.58 34.22 -5.70
N ASP A 18 -18.19 33.54 -4.61
CA ASP A 18 -17.50 32.24 -4.66
C ASP A 18 -18.37 31.09 -4.16
N PHE A 19 -19.38 31.37 -3.31
CA PHE A 19 -20.16 30.36 -2.61
C PHE A 19 -21.66 30.62 -2.67
N TYR A 20 -22.44 29.53 -2.69
CA TYR A 20 -23.82 29.49 -2.21
C TYR A 20 -23.80 29.20 -0.72
N PHE A 21 -24.70 29.81 0.03
CA PHE A 21 -24.96 29.46 1.43
C PHE A 21 -26.23 28.64 1.50
N VAL A 22 -26.07 27.40 1.98
CA VAL A 22 -27.17 26.44 2.06
C VAL A 22 -27.48 26.15 3.53
N GLN A 23 -28.77 26.09 3.86
CA GLN A 23 -29.22 25.98 5.24
C GLN A 23 -30.02 24.70 5.49
N LYS A 24 -29.75 24.06 6.62
CA LYS A 24 -30.52 22.93 7.17
C LYS A 24 -30.59 23.05 8.68
N ASP A 25 -31.82 23.04 9.23
CA ASP A 25 -32.14 23.04 10.67
C ASP A 25 -31.32 24.09 11.46
N GLY A 26 -31.24 25.33 10.92
CA GLY A 26 -30.52 26.44 11.52
C GLY A 26 -29.02 26.45 11.35
N GLN A 27 -28.44 25.44 10.68
CA GLN A 27 -27.01 25.40 10.33
C GLN A 27 -26.79 25.85 8.88
N THR A 28 -25.81 26.72 8.66
CA THR A 28 -25.44 27.22 7.34
C THR A 28 -24.11 26.62 6.89
N TYR A 29 -24.11 26.09 5.68
CA TYR A 29 -22.94 25.48 5.02
C TYR A 29 -22.61 26.28 3.76
N ALA A 30 -21.33 26.44 3.45
CA ALA A 30 -20.89 27.06 2.17
C ALA A 30 -20.65 25.96 1.12
N LEU A 31 -21.32 26.09 -0.03
CA LEU A 31 -21.17 25.24 -1.21
C LEU A 31 -20.42 26.06 -2.28
N ASP A 32 -19.32 25.52 -2.79
CA ASP A 32 -18.53 26.18 -3.83
C ASP A 32 -19.34 26.30 -5.15
N LYS A 33 -19.36 27.48 -5.74
CA LYS A 33 -20.03 27.74 -7.02
C LYS A 33 -19.40 26.96 -8.19
N ALA A 34 -18.14 26.57 -8.08
CA ALA A 34 -17.49 25.70 -9.04
C ALA A 34 -18.11 24.28 -9.13
N GLU A 35 -18.92 23.87 -8.15
CA GLU A 35 -19.58 22.56 -8.14
C GLU A 35 -20.94 22.53 -8.85
N GLY A 36 -21.41 23.65 -9.36
CA GLY A 36 -22.65 23.76 -10.14
C GLY A 36 -23.41 25.04 -9.88
N GLU A 37 -24.40 25.33 -10.74
CA GLU A 37 -25.27 26.49 -10.63
C GLU A 37 -26.54 26.14 -9.84
N HIS A 38 -26.90 26.96 -8.87
CA HIS A 38 -28.09 26.78 -8.04
C HIS A 38 -28.84 28.13 -7.89
N GLN A 39 -30.16 28.06 -7.86
CA GLN A 39 -30.99 29.23 -7.62
C GLN A 39 -31.33 29.37 -6.12
N LEU A 40 -31.57 30.59 -5.67
CA LEU A 40 -32.09 30.85 -4.32
C LEU A 40 -33.42 30.09 -4.10
N GLY A 41 -33.54 29.45 -2.94
CA GLY A 41 -34.68 28.59 -2.62
C GLY A 41 -34.57 27.15 -3.14
N ALA A 42 -33.60 26.83 -3.98
CA ALA A 42 -33.42 25.45 -4.45
C ALA A 42 -32.93 24.52 -3.33
N MET A 43 -33.38 23.27 -3.40
CA MET A 43 -32.88 22.19 -2.50
C MET A 43 -31.71 21.49 -3.10
N VAL A 44 -30.57 21.50 -2.42
CA VAL A 44 -29.33 20.86 -2.86
C VAL A 44 -28.98 19.69 -1.95
N LYS A 45 -28.75 18.53 -2.55
CA LYS A 45 -28.23 17.34 -1.86
C LYS A 45 -26.70 17.34 -1.94
N GLY A 46 -26.04 17.24 -0.79
CA GLY A 46 -24.60 17.21 -0.73
C GLY A 46 -24.06 16.62 0.57
N PHE A 47 -22.78 16.42 0.63
CA PHE A 47 -22.06 15.92 1.81
C PHE A 47 -21.58 17.08 2.67
N ALA A 48 -21.98 17.07 3.95
CA ALA A 48 -21.63 18.11 4.91
C ALA A 48 -20.33 17.76 5.64
N TYR A 49 -19.41 18.71 5.73
CA TYR A 49 -18.13 18.54 6.42
C TYR A 49 -17.62 19.88 6.98
N ALA A 50 -16.59 19.81 7.83
CA ALA A 50 -15.84 20.98 8.26
C ALA A 50 -14.49 21.01 7.52
N ASP A 51 -14.15 22.13 6.87
CA ASP A 51 -12.87 22.31 6.16
C ASP A 51 -11.67 22.37 7.13
N MET A 52 -10.47 22.59 6.63
CA MET A 52 -9.27 22.71 7.48
C MET A 52 -9.31 23.90 8.46
N LYS A 53 -10.13 24.93 8.18
CA LYS A 53 -10.36 26.09 9.03
C LYS A 53 -11.58 25.92 9.93
N GLN A 54 -12.13 24.72 10.05
CA GLN A 54 -13.35 24.38 10.80
C GLN A 54 -14.60 25.15 10.34
N LYS A 55 -14.64 25.59 9.08
CA LYS A 55 -15.85 26.17 8.49
C LYS A 55 -16.73 25.08 7.92
N LEU A 56 -18.04 25.21 8.15
CA LEU A 56 -19.04 24.27 7.65
C LEU A 56 -19.14 24.38 6.12
N ARG A 57 -18.99 23.27 5.43
CA ARG A 57 -19.01 23.13 3.97
C ARG A 57 -20.02 22.09 3.55
N LEU A 58 -20.58 22.28 2.38
CA LEU A 58 -21.30 21.25 1.64
C LEU A 58 -20.57 21.01 0.32
N THR A 59 -20.44 19.75 -0.10
CA THR A 59 -19.98 19.39 -1.44
C THR A 59 -20.97 18.48 -2.12
N THR A 60 -21.22 18.71 -3.41
CA THR A 60 -22.05 17.84 -4.26
C THR A 60 -21.28 16.65 -4.80
N LYS A 61 -19.96 16.63 -4.65
CA LYS A 61 -19.09 15.51 -5.03
C LYS A 61 -19.39 14.28 -4.16
N SER A 62 -19.56 13.14 -4.80
CA SER A 62 -19.80 11.87 -4.11
C SER A 62 -18.65 11.53 -3.15
N GLN A 63 -19.00 11.10 -1.94
CA GLN A 63 -18.05 10.66 -0.93
C GLN A 63 -18.28 9.19 -0.61
N GLU A 64 -17.21 8.38 -0.73
CA GLU A 64 -17.27 6.96 -0.35
C GLU A 64 -17.14 6.77 1.15
N ALA A 65 -16.17 7.47 1.76
CA ALA A 65 -15.98 7.46 3.20
C ALA A 65 -17.01 8.36 3.89
N THR A 66 -17.87 7.76 4.73
CA THR A 66 -18.90 8.45 5.52
C THR A 66 -18.86 7.94 6.96
N LEU A 67 -19.81 8.33 7.80
CA LEU A 67 -19.97 7.75 9.15
C LEU A 67 -20.29 6.25 9.13
N THR A 68 -20.90 5.75 8.05
CA THR A 68 -21.41 4.37 7.96
C THR A 68 -20.77 3.54 6.86
N SER A 69 -20.10 4.15 5.91
CA SER A 69 -19.41 3.48 4.81
C SER A 69 -17.91 3.77 4.81
N PHE A 70 -17.15 2.79 4.34
CA PHE A 70 -15.72 2.92 4.13
C PHE A 70 -15.43 3.38 2.70
N GLY A 71 -14.36 4.15 2.54
CA GLY A 71 -13.80 4.57 1.26
C GLY A 71 -12.28 4.52 1.29
N TRP A 72 -11.67 4.41 0.13
CA TRP A 72 -10.22 4.49 0.01
C TRP A 72 -9.74 5.94 0.14
N GLY A 73 -8.67 6.11 0.90
CA GLY A 73 -7.99 7.39 1.01
C GLY A 73 -6.48 7.22 0.88
N THR A 74 -5.83 8.25 0.35
CA THR A 74 -4.38 8.28 0.15
C THR A 74 -3.71 9.09 1.26
N VAL A 75 -2.67 8.53 1.87
CA VAL A 75 -1.88 9.23 2.88
C VAL A 75 -1.09 10.36 2.22
N THR A 76 -1.25 11.57 2.73
CA THR A 76 -0.62 12.79 2.21
C THR A 76 0.51 13.29 3.09
N GLU A 77 0.38 13.11 4.42
CA GLU A 77 1.34 13.58 5.42
C GLU A 77 1.37 12.63 6.62
N VAL A 78 2.51 12.59 7.29
CA VAL A 78 2.72 11.82 8.54
C VAL A 78 3.26 12.74 9.62
N ARG A 79 2.56 12.80 10.74
CA ARG A 79 2.99 13.53 11.93
C ARG A 79 3.12 12.60 13.12
N LYS A 80 4.33 12.50 13.66
CA LYS A 80 4.68 11.56 14.74
C LYS A 80 3.96 11.83 16.06
N ASP A 81 3.45 13.04 16.24
CA ASP A 81 2.72 13.54 17.41
C ASP A 81 1.20 13.43 17.28
N LEU A 82 0.67 13.14 16.06
CA LEU A 82 -0.76 13.16 15.82
C LEU A 82 -1.27 11.89 15.09
N GLY A 83 -0.52 11.42 14.10
CA GLY A 83 -0.90 10.30 13.24
C GLY A 83 -0.67 10.57 11.75
N VAL A 84 -1.51 10.02 10.89
CA VAL A 84 -1.39 10.19 9.44
C VAL A 84 -2.58 10.96 8.87
N PHE A 85 -2.31 11.84 7.92
CA PHE A 85 -3.32 12.61 7.20
C PHE A 85 -3.68 11.88 5.92
N VAL A 86 -4.98 11.72 5.69
CA VAL A 86 -5.53 10.93 4.59
C VAL A 86 -6.46 11.82 3.77
N ASP A 87 -6.18 11.90 2.49
CA ASP A 87 -7.09 12.49 1.51
C ASP A 87 -8.14 11.44 1.12
N THR A 88 -9.39 11.70 1.43
CA THR A 88 -10.57 10.89 1.10
C THR A 88 -11.40 11.48 -0.03
N GLY A 89 -10.90 12.52 -0.71
CA GLY A 89 -11.61 13.23 -1.77
C GLY A 89 -12.49 14.38 -1.29
N LEU A 90 -12.45 14.73 0.01
CA LEU A 90 -13.12 15.92 0.54
C LEU A 90 -12.37 17.18 0.08
N PRO A 91 -13.06 18.18 -0.52
CA PRO A 91 -12.43 19.44 -0.90
C PRO A 91 -11.81 20.15 0.32
N ASP A 92 -10.57 20.64 0.16
CA ASP A 92 -9.83 21.39 1.19
C ASP A 92 -9.83 20.74 2.59
N LYS A 93 -9.92 19.39 2.63
CA LYS A 93 -9.95 18.63 3.88
C LYS A 93 -9.19 17.33 3.77
N GLN A 94 -8.31 17.10 4.71
CA GLN A 94 -7.71 15.80 4.99
C GLN A 94 -8.26 15.31 6.34
N VAL A 95 -8.53 14.02 6.45
CA VAL A 95 -8.90 13.40 7.71
C VAL A 95 -7.68 12.83 8.40
N VAL A 96 -7.68 12.81 9.73
CA VAL A 96 -6.57 12.28 10.51
C VAL A 96 -6.93 10.88 10.99
N VAL A 97 -6.04 9.93 10.74
CA VAL A 97 -6.01 8.63 11.41
C VAL A 97 -5.09 8.77 12.62
N SER A 98 -5.66 8.65 13.84
CA SER A 98 -4.92 8.90 15.09
C SER A 98 -3.74 7.93 15.26
N LEU A 99 -2.68 8.44 15.88
CA LEU A 99 -1.52 7.63 16.26
C LEU A 99 -1.89 6.45 17.19
N ASP A 100 -2.97 6.59 17.98
CA ASP A 100 -3.41 5.57 18.94
C ASP A 100 -3.92 4.28 18.30
N ILE A 101 -4.29 4.33 16.99
CA ILE A 101 -4.80 3.21 16.21
C ILE A 101 -3.82 2.74 15.12
N LEU A 102 -2.65 3.35 15.04
CA LEU A 102 -1.55 2.94 14.16
C LEU A 102 -0.68 1.86 14.83
N PRO A 103 0.16 1.14 14.06
CA PRO A 103 1.10 0.18 14.63
C PRO A 103 2.00 0.82 15.71
N GLU A 104 2.34 0.07 16.76
CA GLU A 104 3.28 0.52 17.81
C GLU A 104 4.65 0.86 17.23
N ILE A 105 5.10 0.07 16.25
CA ILE A 105 6.37 0.28 15.54
C ILE A 105 6.17 1.36 14.48
N LYS A 106 6.78 2.53 14.69
CA LYS A 106 6.62 3.70 13.80
C LYS A 106 7.13 3.47 12.37
N ASP A 107 8.09 2.59 12.16
CA ASP A 107 8.58 2.23 10.82
C ASP A 107 7.53 1.51 9.97
N LEU A 108 6.53 0.92 10.62
CA LEU A 108 5.39 0.25 10.00
C LEU A 108 4.17 1.17 9.78
N TRP A 109 4.28 2.45 10.13
CA TRP A 109 3.26 3.44 9.86
C TRP A 109 3.13 3.69 8.35
N PRO A 110 1.93 4.01 7.88
CA PRO A 110 1.74 4.45 6.50
C PRO A 110 2.63 5.66 6.18
N LYS A 111 3.12 5.74 4.96
CA LYS A 111 3.86 6.89 4.42
C LYS A 111 3.06 7.56 3.32
N LYS A 112 3.49 8.76 2.91
CA LYS A 112 2.87 9.47 1.78
C LYS A 112 2.76 8.58 0.55
N GLY A 113 1.56 8.49 -0.03
CA GLY A 113 1.22 7.63 -1.15
C GLY A 113 0.65 6.25 -0.77
N ASP A 114 0.79 5.82 0.49
CA ASP A 114 0.15 4.60 0.97
C ASP A 114 -1.39 4.79 1.04
N GLN A 115 -2.14 3.70 0.98
CA GLN A 115 -3.60 3.72 0.91
C GLN A 115 -4.23 3.09 2.15
N LEU A 116 -5.23 3.77 2.71
CA LEU A 116 -6.01 3.27 3.83
C LEU A 116 -7.50 3.22 3.46
N TYR A 117 -8.17 2.15 3.84
CA TYR A 117 -9.61 2.01 3.71
C TYR A 117 -10.23 2.48 5.02
N VAL A 118 -10.87 3.65 5.00
CA VAL A 118 -11.32 4.34 6.22
C VAL A 118 -12.80 4.69 6.14
N LYS A 119 -13.47 4.70 7.29
CA LYS A 119 -14.74 5.43 7.50
C LYS A 119 -14.45 6.69 8.30
N LEU A 120 -15.40 7.61 8.27
CA LEU A 120 -15.30 8.85 9.05
C LEU A 120 -15.92 8.68 10.44
N ASP A 121 -15.42 9.45 11.38
CA ASP A 121 -15.99 9.64 12.70
C ASP A 121 -15.94 11.13 13.07
N VAL A 122 -16.85 11.58 13.91
CA VAL A 122 -16.93 12.99 14.34
C VAL A 122 -16.88 13.04 15.86
N ASP A 123 -15.88 13.72 16.39
CA ASP A 123 -15.74 13.86 17.83
C ASP A 123 -16.62 14.98 18.42
N LYS A 124 -16.63 15.09 19.76
CA LYS A 124 -17.41 16.10 20.49
C LYS A 124 -17.02 17.56 20.20
N LYS A 125 -15.93 17.77 19.45
CA LYS A 125 -15.44 19.10 19.02
C LYS A 125 -15.66 19.34 17.52
N ASP A 126 -16.54 18.56 16.90
CA ASP A 126 -16.85 18.61 15.46
C ASP A 126 -15.63 18.38 14.55
N ARG A 127 -14.61 17.64 15.02
CA ARG A 127 -13.46 17.25 14.20
C ARG A 127 -13.74 15.90 13.54
N ILE A 128 -13.41 15.81 12.26
CA ILE A 128 -13.59 14.59 11.46
C ILE A 128 -12.29 13.78 11.51
N TRP A 129 -12.41 12.52 11.93
CA TRP A 129 -11.34 11.53 12.01
C TRP A 129 -11.55 10.42 10.99
N GLY A 130 -10.45 9.80 10.54
CA GLY A 130 -10.49 8.58 9.75
C GLY A 130 -10.29 7.36 10.67
N ILE A 131 -11.20 6.40 10.59
CA ILE A 131 -11.12 5.13 11.31
C ILE A 131 -10.80 4.03 10.29
N PRO A 132 -9.60 3.43 10.31
CA PRO A 132 -9.23 2.36 9.40
C PRO A 132 -10.16 1.15 9.54
N ALA A 133 -10.43 0.50 8.43
CA ALA A 133 -11.21 -0.72 8.38
C ALA A 133 -10.49 -1.86 9.11
N ASP A 134 -11.24 -2.60 9.92
CA ASP A 134 -10.77 -3.83 10.54
C ASP A 134 -10.73 -5.00 9.53
N PRO A 135 -10.10 -6.14 9.88
CA PRO A 135 -10.01 -7.28 8.98
C PRO A 135 -11.35 -7.87 8.55
N GLU A 136 -12.39 -7.75 9.38
CA GLU A 136 -13.73 -8.26 9.06
C GLU A 136 -14.40 -7.46 7.95
N VAL A 137 -14.12 -6.16 7.88
CA VAL A 137 -14.57 -5.31 6.76
C VAL A 137 -13.95 -5.79 5.45
N PHE A 138 -12.65 -6.09 5.44
CA PHE A 138 -11.97 -6.63 4.26
C PHE A 138 -12.49 -8.02 3.86
N GLN A 139 -12.81 -8.87 4.84
CA GLN A 139 -13.44 -10.18 4.57
C GLN A 139 -14.82 -10.05 3.91
N ARG A 140 -15.60 -9.03 4.29
CA ARG A 140 -16.90 -8.75 3.67
C ARG A 140 -16.76 -8.05 2.31
N LEU A 141 -15.72 -7.24 2.13
CA LEU A 141 -15.44 -6.53 0.88
C LEU A 141 -14.98 -7.49 -0.21
N ALA A 142 -14.10 -8.43 0.12
CA ALA A 142 -13.46 -9.30 -0.85
C ALA A 142 -14.35 -10.47 -1.27
N GLY A 143 -14.27 -10.82 -2.55
CA GLY A 143 -14.76 -12.06 -3.10
C GLY A 143 -13.79 -13.24 -2.86
N PRO A 144 -14.17 -14.47 -3.26
CA PRO A 144 -13.30 -15.63 -3.16
C PRO A 144 -12.15 -15.53 -4.16
N ALA A 145 -10.95 -15.93 -3.74
CA ALA A 145 -9.82 -16.11 -4.65
C ALA A 145 -9.98 -17.38 -5.49
N TYR A 146 -9.24 -17.43 -6.62
CA TYR A 146 -9.21 -18.56 -7.56
C TYR A 146 -7.83 -19.19 -7.60
N ASP A 147 -7.74 -20.48 -7.87
CA ASP A 147 -6.51 -21.27 -7.89
C ASP A 147 -5.69 -21.15 -9.20
N ASN A 148 -6.28 -20.61 -10.26
CA ASN A 148 -5.65 -20.47 -11.57
C ASN A 148 -4.78 -19.22 -11.75
N MET A 149 -4.39 -18.55 -10.66
CA MET A 149 -3.64 -17.30 -10.70
C MET A 149 -2.15 -17.46 -10.44
N GLN A 150 -1.64 -18.66 -10.43
CA GLN A 150 -0.23 -18.97 -10.17
C GLN A 150 0.73 -18.12 -11.01
N ASN A 151 1.72 -17.53 -10.38
CA ASN A 151 2.74 -16.66 -10.97
C ASN A 151 2.26 -15.30 -11.53
N GLN A 152 1.00 -14.94 -11.39
CA GLN A 152 0.56 -13.58 -11.74
C GLN A 152 1.14 -12.56 -10.76
N GLN A 153 1.52 -11.39 -11.29
CA GLN A 153 1.86 -10.21 -10.47
C GLN A 153 0.59 -9.42 -10.23
N LEU A 154 0.30 -9.12 -8.98
CA LEU A 154 -0.92 -8.43 -8.57
C LEU A 154 -0.59 -7.25 -7.68
N ARG A 155 -1.30 -6.15 -7.89
CA ARG A 155 -1.28 -5.00 -6.99
C ARG A 155 -1.93 -5.39 -5.67
N ALA A 156 -1.25 -5.11 -4.56
CA ALA A 156 -1.67 -5.48 -3.22
C ALA A 156 -1.55 -4.28 -2.28
N ILE A 157 -2.52 -4.10 -1.38
CA ILE A 157 -2.53 -3.07 -0.35
C ILE A 157 -2.51 -3.73 1.02
N VAL A 158 -1.54 -3.39 1.84
CA VAL A 158 -1.38 -3.96 3.18
C VAL A 158 -2.46 -3.39 4.10
N TYR A 159 -3.35 -4.26 4.61
CA TYR A 159 -4.39 -3.83 5.54
C TYR A 159 -4.18 -4.33 6.98
N ARG A 160 -3.30 -5.32 7.18
CA ARG A 160 -3.03 -5.87 8.52
C ARG A 160 -1.64 -6.46 8.61
N LEU A 161 -0.98 -6.18 9.72
CA LEU A 161 0.33 -6.71 10.08
C LEU A 161 0.22 -7.64 11.29
N LYS A 162 0.84 -8.82 11.21
CA LYS A 162 0.98 -9.79 12.32
C LYS A 162 2.36 -10.45 12.28
N LEU A 163 2.82 -10.98 13.39
CA LEU A 163 4.04 -11.80 13.46
C LEU A 163 3.98 -12.99 12.48
N SER A 164 2.80 -13.57 12.29
CA SER A 164 2.59 -14.67 11.34
C SER A 164 2.70 -14.28 9.86
N GLY A 165 2.63 -12.98 9.54
CA GLY A 165 2.75 -12.45 8.19
C GLY A 165 1.90 -11.22 7.91
N THR A 166 1.95 -10.77 6.66
CA THR A 166 1.29 -9.56 6.16
C THR A 166 0.03 -9.94 5.40
N PHE A 167 -1.08 -9.31 5.76
CA PHE A 167 -2.36 -9.50 5.09
C PHE A 167 -2.61 -8.34 4.13
N VAL A 168 -3.00 -8.66 2.91
CA VAL A 168 -3.18 -7.69 1.83
C VAL A 168 -4.54 -7.85 1.16
N TYR A 169 -5.07 -6.73 0.68
CA TYR A 169 -6.21 -6.67 -0.21
C TYR A 169 -5.71 -6.45 -1.65
N LEU A 170 -6.31 -7.13 -2.60
CA LEU A 170 -6.00 -7.08 -4.03
C LEU A 170 -7.12 -6.33 -4.75
N PRO A 171 -6.99 -4.99 -4.95
CA PRO A 171 -8.10 -4.16 -5.37
C PRO A 171 -8.60 -4.48 -6.78
N ASP A 172 -7.71 -4.81 -7.69
CA ASP A 172 -8.05 -5.07 -9.10
C ASP A 172 -8.80 -6.39 -9.28
N ASN A 173 -8.66 -7.32 -8.33
CA ASN A 173 -9.29 -8.64 -8.35
C ASN A 173 -10.36 -8.80 -7.26
N ASN A 174 -10.48 -7.84 -6.36
CA ASN A 174 -11.36 -7.89 -5.20
C ASN A 174 -11.16 -9.15 -4.33
N MET A 175 -9.91 -9.47 -4.00
CA MET A 175 -9.52 -10.68 -3.28
C MET A 175 -8.64 -10.36 -2.06
N LEU A 176 -8.48 -11.35 -1.17
CA LEU A 176 -7.52 -11.29 -0.08
C LEU A 176 -6.28 -12.11 -0.37
N GLY A 177 -5.14 -11.62 0.10
CA GLY A 177 -3.86 -12.29 0.02
C GLY A 177 -3.10 -12.30 1.34
N PHE A 178 -2.16 -13.22 1.43
CA PHE A 178 -1.27 -13.39 2.57
C PHE A 178 0.18 -13.52 2.12
N ILE A 179 1.08 -12.77 2.74
CA ILE A 179 2.51 -12.82 2.51
C ILE A 179 3.18 -13.36 3.77
N HIS A 180 3.72 -14.57 3.69
CA HIS A 180 4.46 -15.18 4.79
C HIS A 180 5.76 -14.40 5.05
N PRO A 181 6.29 -14.31 6.29
CA PRO A 181 7.56 -13.62 6.58
C PRO A 181 8.73 -14.07 5.71
N ASN A 182 8.80 -15.36 5.36
CA ASN A 182 9.84 -15.90 4.47
C ASN A 182 9.71 -15.45 3.00
N GLU A 183 8.58 -14.87 2.61
CA GLU A 183 8.29 -14.41 1.26
C GLU A 183 8.52 -12.90 1.07
N ARG A 184 9.20 -12.26 2.02
CA ARG A 184 9.58 -10.84 1.99
C ARG A 184 11.00 -10.63 2.52
N TYR A 185 11.68 -9.56 2.11
CA TYR A 185 12.98 -9.16 2.66
C TYR A 185 12.85 -8.28 3.91
N ALA A 186 11.81 -7.44 3.93
CA ALA A 186 11.46 -6.59 5.05
C ALA A 186 9.95 -6.59 5.26
N GLU A 187 9.50 -6.22 6.46
CA GLU A 187 8.07 -6.10 6.74
C GLU A 187 7.50 -4.86 6.05
N PRO A 188 6.47 -5.04 5.19
CA PRO A 188 5.79 -3.90 4.58
C PRO A 188 5.03 -3.07 5.62
N ARG A 189 4.84 -1.78 5.33
CA ARG A 189 4.08 -0.86 6.18
C ARG A 189 2.58 -1.09 6.01
N LEU A 190 1.81 -0.69 7.03
CA LEU A 190 0.36 -0.58 6.90
C LEU A 190 0.00 0.39 5.75
N GLY A 191 -0.95 0.04 4.92
CA GLY A 191 -1.37 0.83 3.76
C GLY A 191 -0.42 0.80 2.56
N GLN A 192 0.75 0.17 2.66
CA GLN A 192 1.72 0.13 1.56
C GLN A 192 1.13 -0.58 0.34
N VAL A 193 1.27 0.07 -0.82
CA VAL A 193 0.93 -0.53 -2.11
C VAL A 193 2.14 -1.31 -2.61
N LEU A 194 1.92 -2.55 -2.97
CA LEU A 194 2.94 -3.53 -3.35
C LEU A 194 2.57 -4.20 -4.66
N GLU A 195 3.58 -4.63 -5.41
CA GLU A 195 3.44 -5.65 -6.44
C GLU A 195 3.85 -7.00 -5.84
N ALA A 196 2.92 -7.96 -5.84
CA ALA A 196 3.14 -9.26 -5.24
C ALA A 196 2.79 -10.39 -6.21
N ARG A 197 3.63 -11.42 -6.24
CA ARG A 197 3.45 -12.58 -7.11
C ARG A 197 2.67 -13.69 -6.40
N VAL A 198 1.69 -14.25 -7.08
CA VAL A 198 0.93 -15.39 -6.58
C VAL A 198 1.81 -16.64 -6.58
N ILE A 199 1.96 -17.27 -5.40
CA ILE A 199 2.73 -18.51 -5.20
C ILE A 199 1.86 -19.69 -4.77
N GLY A 200 0.58 -19.47 -4.54
CA GLY A 200 -0.35 -20.54 -4.19
C GLY A 200 -1.72 -20.03 -3.80
N TYR A 201 -2.63 -20.97 -3.63
CA TYR A 201 -4.01 -20.74 -3.22
C TYR A 201 -4.31 -21.51 -1.92
N ARG A 202 -5.00 -20.86 -0.99
CA ARG A 202 -5.48 -21.48 0.27
C ARG A 202 -6.99 -21.72 0.16
N SER A 203 -7.37 -22.97 0.01
CA SER A 203 -8.78 -23.36 -0.16
C SER A 203 -9.64 -23.13 1.09
N VAL A 204 -9.04 -23.20 2.29
CA VAL A 204 -9.76 -23.10 3.57
C VAL A 204 -10.40 -21.72 3.75
N ASP A 205 -9.66 -20.66 3.47
CA ASP A 205 -10.10 -19.27 3.63
C ASP A 205 -10.22 -18.52 2.29
N ARG A 206 -10.02 -19.24 1.17
CA ARG A 206 -10.11 -18.74 -0.21
C ARG A 206 -9.26 -17.48 -0.43
N THR A 207 -8.02 -17.53 0.06
CA THR A 207 -7.05 -16.45 -0.08
C THR A 207 -5.86 -16.89 -0.94
N LEU A 208 -5.13 -15.91 -1.50
CA LEU A 208 -3.90 -16.17 -2.24
C LEU A 208 -2.68 -16.09 -1.33
N ASN A 209 -1.74 -17.04 -1.47
CA ASN A 209 -0.40 -16.89 -0.93
C ASN A 209 0.44 -16.09 -1.92
N LEU A 210 1.14 -15.08 -1.42
CA LEU A 210 1.87 -14.12 -2.23
C LEU A 210 3.33 -14.04 -1.80
N SER A 211 4.20 -13.68 -2.74
CA SER A 211 5.62 -13.45 -2.53
C SER A 211 6.04 -12.08 -3.08
N LEU A 212 6.88 -11.38 -2.31
CA LEU A 212 7.59 -10.16 -2.74
C LEU A 212 8.98 -10.48 -3.28
N LYS A 213 9.36 -11.77 -3.29
CA LYS A 213 10.65 -12.21 -3.79
C LYS A 213 10.56 -12.56 -5.28
N PRO A 214 11.61 -12.31 -6.05
CA PRO A 214 11.71 -12.76 -7.43
C PRO A 214 11.65 -14.29 -7.49
N ARG A 215 11.41 -14.83 -8.68
CA ARG A 215 11.45 -16.29 -8.90
C ARG A 215 12.87 -16.82 -8.70
N SER A 216 12.97 -18.08 -8.30
CA SER A 216 14.28 -18.71 -8.06
C SER A 216 15.20 -18.67 -9.28
N PHE A 217 14.67 -18.73 -10.51
CA PHE A 217 15.48 -18.62 -11.72
C PHE A 217 15.92 -17.18 -12.01
N GLU A 218 15.07 -16.17 -11.74
CA GLU A 218 15.42 -14.74 -11.84
C GLU A 218 16.50 -14.37 -10.82
N MET A 219 16.43 -14.93 -9.61
CA MET A 219 17.49 -14.80 -8.62
C MET A 219 18.80 -15.42 -9.11
N LEU A 220 18.74 -16.62 -9.73
CA LEU A 220 19.91 -17.28 -10.29
C LEU A 220 20.53 -16.50 -11.44
N GLU A 221 19.73 -15.88 -12.30
CA GLU A 221 20.21 -15.00 -13.37
C GLU A 221 20.90 -13.75 -12.80
N ASN A 222 20.30 -13.11 -11.80
CA ASN A 222 20.89 -11.96 -11.11
C ASN A 222 22.19 -12.32 -10.39
N ASP A 223 22.22 -13.42 -9.66
CA ASP A 223 23.42 -13.91 -8.97
C ASP A 223 24.52 -14.25 -10.00
N ALA A 224 24.17 -14.90 -11.11
CA ALA A 224 25.08 -15.22 -12.20
C ALA A 224 25.64 -13.95 -12.86
N GLN A 225 24.80 -12.96 -13.13
CA GLN A 225 25.24 -11.69 -13.70
C GLN A 225 26.16 -10.92 -12.74
N MET A 226 25.85 -10.91 -11.45
CA MET A 226 26.68 -10.29 -10.41
C MET A 226 28.07 -10.94 -10.35
N ILE A 227 28.14 -12.28 -10.42
CA ILE A 227 29.42 -13.03 -10.44
C ILE A 227 30.21 -12.69 -11.70
N LEU A 228 29.58 -12.63 -12.87
CA LEU A 228 30.26 -12.25 -14.11
C LEU A 228 30.82 -10.83 -14.07
N THR A 229 30.01 -9.87 -13.58
CA THR A 229 30.45 -8.48 -13.42
C THR A 229 31.63 -8.37 -12.46
N TYR A 230 31.60 -9.11 -11.36
CA TYR A 230 32.72 -9.18 -10.43
C TYR A 230 33.99 -9.76 -11.09
N LEU A 231 33.87 -10.90 -11.81
CA LEU A 231 34.97 -11.50 -12.57
C LEU A 231 35.58 -10.51 -13.56
N GLU A 232 34.75 -9.77 -14.30
CA GLU A 232 35.20 -8.74 -15.23
C GLU A 232 35.99 -7.63 -14.54
N SER A 233 35.49 -7.18 -13.38
CA SER A 233 36.19 -6.16 -12.57
C SER A 233 37.55 -6.63 -12.02
N GLN A 234 37.73 -7.94 -11.85
CA GLN A 234 38.96 -8.58 -11.37
C GLN A 234 39.86 -9.08 -12.52
N GLY A 235 39.63 -8.63 -13.75
CA GLY A 235 40.44 -9.06 -14.90
C GLY A 235 40.14 -10.48 -15.37
N GLY A 236 38.98 -11.01 -15.09
CA GLY A 236 38.51 -12.33 -15.55
C GLY A 236 38.78 -13.50 -14.61
N PHE A 237 39.40 -13.28 -13.45
CA PHE A 237 39.72 -14.32 -12.47
C PHE A 237 39.35 -13.92 -11.06
N MET A 238 38.84 -14.85 -10.26
CA MET A 238 38.63 -14.71 -8.81
C MET A 238 39.08 -15.99 -8.09
N THR A 239 39.57 -15.84 -6.87
CA THR A 239 40.02 -16.97 -6.02
C THR A 239 38.86 -17.77 -5.43
N LEU A 240 37.61 -17.26 -5.53
CA LEU A 240 36.42 -17.94 -5.04
C LEU A 240 35.97 -19.04 -6.00
N ASN A 241 35.60 -20.19 -5.44
CA ASN A 241 35.02 -21.32 -6.15
C ASN A 241 33.94 -22.00 -5.32
N ASP A 242 33.40 -23.12 -5.78
CA ASP A 242 32.28 -23.86 -5.11
C ASP A 242 32.65 -24.40 -3.71
N LYS A 243 33.96 -24.46 -3.37
CA LYS A 243 34.52 -24.91 -2.09
C LYS A 243 34.75 -23.76 -1.11
N SER A 244 34.78 -22.51 -1.57
CA SER A 244 35.03 -21.32 -0.74
C SER A 244 34.08 -21.22 0.48
N SER A 245 34.55 -20.55 1.53
CA SER A 245 33.82 -20.43 2.80
C SER A 245 32.52 -19.64 2.63
N PRO A 246 31.45 -19.93 3.41
CA PRO A 246 30.24 -19.10 3.38
C PRO A 246 30.52 -17.64 3.73
N GLU A 247 31.46 -17.38 4.62
CA GLU A 247 31.87 -16.05 5.11
C GLU A 247 32.46 -15.21 3.98
N ASP A 248 33.37 -15.77 3.20
CA ASP A 248 34.00 -15.07 2.07
C ASP A 248 32.98 -14.76 0.98
N ILE A 249 32.10 -15.71 0.67
CA ILE A 249 31.03 -15.54 -0.32
C ILE A 249 30.04 -14.45 0.12
N GLN A 250 29.67 -14.48 1.38
CA GLN A 250 28.76 -13.48 1.95
C GLN A 250 29.39 -12.08 1.97
N ALA A 251 30.69 -11.98 2.29
CA ALA A 251 31.38 -10.71 2.35
C ALA A 251 31.51 -10.03 0.96
N ILE A 252 31.68 -10.81 -0.10
CA ILE A 252 31.89 -10.27 -1.46
C ILE A 252 30.58 -10.12 -2.21
N PHE A 253 29.69 -11.11 -2.14
CA PHE A 253 28.49 -11.19 -2.97
C PHE A 253 27.19 -10.95 -2.21
N GLY A 254 27.21 -10.99 -0.87
CA GLY A 254 25.99 -10.84 -0.06
C GLY A 254 24.98 -11.99 -0.19
N ILE A 255 25.39 -13.13 -0.80
CA ILE A 255 24.52 -14.30 -1.04
C ILE A 255 25.00 -15.52 -0.25
N SER A 256 24.13 -16.51 -0.08
CA SER A 256 24.49 -17.77 0.56
C SER A 256 25.39 -18.63 -0.34
N LYS A 257 26.18 -19.51 0.27
CA LYS A 257 27.00 -20.52 -0.45
C LYS A 257 26.16 -21.38 -1.39
N GLY A 258 24.92 -21.71 -1.01
CA GLY A 258 24.00 -22.48 -1.85
C GLY A 258 23.57 -21.74 -3.12
N GLN A 259 23.28 -20.44 -3.03
CA GLN A 259 22.97 -19.58 -4.16
C GLN A 259 24.20 -19.41 -5.07
N PHE A 260 25.38 -19.14 -4.49
CA PHE A 260 26.63 -19.02 -5.19
C PHE A 260 26.96 -20.28 -6.01
N LYS A 261 26.88 -21.47 -5.40
CA LYS A 261 27.09 -22.75 -6.10
C LYS A 261 26.13 -22.96 -7.27
N LYS A 262 24.86 -22.64 -7.09
CA LYS A 262 23.85 -22.76 -8.16
C LYS A 262 24.16 -21.81 -9.31
N ALA A 263 24.52 -20.55 -9.02
CA ALA A 263 24.89 -19.56 -10.02
C ALA A 263 26.13 -19.97 -10.81
N LEU A 264 27.21 -20.41 -10.11
CA LEU A 264 28.41 -20.96 -10.76
C LEU A 264 28.08 -22.15 -11.66
N GLY A 265 27.27 -23.10 -11.18
CA GLY A 265 26.85 -24.25 -11.97
C GLY A 265 26.09 -23.84 -13.24
N GLY A 266 25.22 -22.83 -13.15
CA GLY A 266 24.54 -22.23 -14.31
C GLY A 266 25.51 -21.61 -15.32
N LEU A 267 26.47 -20.83 -14.83
CA LEU A 267 27.47 -20.17 -15.68
C LEU A 267 28.45 -21.18 -16.35
N MET A 268 28.85 -22.23 -15.64
CA MET A 268 29.63 -23.32 -16.23
C MET A 268 28.86 -24.07 -17.32
N LYS A 269 27.59 -24.40 -17.06
CA LYS A 269 26.71 -25.04 -18.06
C LYS A 269 26.53 -24.17 -19.31
N ALA A 270 26.49 -22.85 -19.13
CA ALA A 270 26.40 -21.87 -20.21
C ALA A 270 27.76 -21.61 -20.92
N GLY A 271 28.86 -22.24 -20.49
CA GLY A 271 30.20 -22.07 -21.06
C GLY A 271 30.81 -20.69 -20.81
N LYS A 272 30.32 -19.93 -19.83
CA LYS A 272 30.78 -18.56 -19.53
C LYS A 272 31.95 -18.52 -18.57
N ILE A 273 32.13 -19.54 -17.75
CA ILE A 273 33.23 -19.66 -16.78
C ILE A 273 33.79 -21.09 -16.76
N LYS A 274 35.01 -21.21 -16.30
CA LYS A 274 35.65 -22.47 -15.86
C LYS A 274 36.10 -22.35 -14.40
N GLN A 275 36.22 -23.49 -13.73
CA GLN A 275 36.56 -23.54 -12.33
C GLN A 275 37.63 -24.63 -12.09
N ASP A 276 38.57 -24.33 -11.23
CA ASP A 276 39.60 -25.27 -10.77
C ASP A 276 39.91 -25.12 -9.26
N SER A 277 41.00 -25.72 -8.80
CA SER A 277 41.42 -25.63 -7.39
C SER A 277 41.92 -24.24 -6.99
N LEU A 278 42.26 -23.38 -7.92
CA LEU A 278 42.79 -22.02 -7.69
C LEU A 278 41.68 -20.98 -7.66
N GLY A 279 40.55 -21.26 -8.33
CA GLY A 279 39.46 -20.31 -8.36
C GLY A 279 38.48 -20.49 -9.53
N THR A 280 37.87 -19.39 -9.95
CA THR A 280 36.93 -19.31 -11.06
C THR A 280 37.46 -18.31 -12.11
N GLU A 281 37.43 -18.68 -13.37
CA GLU A 281 37.93 -17.87 -14.49
C GLU A 281 36.83 -17.72 -15.55
N LYS A 282 36.67 -16.51 -16.11
CA LYS A 282 35.77 -16.23 -17.22
C LYS A 282 36.32 -16.84 -18.52
N ILE A 283 35.47 -17.51 -19.29
CA ILE A 283 35.78 -18.03 -20.61
C ILE A 283 35.36 -17.01 -21.66
N GLY A 284 36.32 -16.58 -22.48
CA GLY A 284 36.09 -15.65 -23.59
C GLY A 284 35.96 -14.18 -23.15
N SER A 285 36.67 -13.35 -23.83
CA SER A 285 36.49 -11.89 -23.87
C SER A 285 35.44 -11.55 -24.94
#